data_bc17ebb1292ed46d580c17bd16258e41
#
_entry.id   bc17ebb1292ed46d580c17bd16258e41
#
_cell.length_a   1.000
_cell.length_b   1.000
_cell.length_c   1.000
_cell.angle_alpha   90.00
_cell.angle_beta   90.00
_cell.angle_gamma   90.00
#
_symmetry.space_group_name_H-M   'P 1'
#
loop_
_entity.id
_entity.type
_entity.pdbx_description
1 polymer ?
#
loop_
_entity_poly.entity_id
_entity_poly.type
_entity_poly.pdbx_seq_one_letter_code
_entity_poly.pdbx_strand_id
1 'polypeptide(L)'
;MSFENFFGEAEFDYELEKQKFIDNMDFLKSMSVQEQTLYKKWQEFNKDEKLMSQITSLDVISNQLWKPTDINNLEQTIQEINDMEPIVEYTQDNAKWTLLRQGISSMEFVANPGRNIKFYVKDKVSNKYLGVICMGSDVTSLGSRDEYIGWTRDNKCKDGKLNHTAIGTSIIATQPLGYNFLGGKLVSALVTCSTIRDKWQEMYNETLVGATTTALYGCLLYTSPSPRD
;
A
#
# COMPACT_ATOMS: atom_id res chain seq x y z
N MET A 1 12.54 32.85 9.30
CA MET A 1 12.45 32.50 7.86
C MET A 1 11.08 31.89 7.67
N SER A 2 10.17 32.58 6.99
CA SER A 2 8.82 32.11 6.79
C SER A 2 8.78 31.03 5.72
N PHE A 3 7.92 30.04 5.90
CA PHE A 3 7.70 28.89 5.00
C PHE A 3 7.18 29.26 3.61
N GLU A 4 6.89 30.52 3.37
CA GLU A 4 6.30 31.04 2.12
C GLU A 4 7.26 31.09 0.93
N ASN A 5 8.56 30.91 1.13
CA ASN A 5 9.56 31.02 0.04
C ASN A 5 10.00 29.69 -0.56
N PHE A 6 9.40 28.54 -0.21
CA PHE A 6 9.85 27.23 -0.71
C PHE A 6 8.98 26.64 -1.83
N PHE A 7 7.77 27.15 -2.02
CA PHE A 7 6.93 26.84 -3.16
C PHE A 7 6.72 28.16 -3.91
N GLY A 8 7.57 28.41 -4.90
CA GLY A 8 7.21 29.40 -5.92
C GLY A 8 5.79 29.07 -6.37
N GLU A 9 4.86 29.98 -6.20
CA GLU A 9 3.53 29.89 -6.74
C GLU A 9 3.64 29.75 -8.26
N ALA A 10 3.75 28.52 -8.74
CA ALA A 10 3.35 28.24 -10.10
C ALA A 10 1.83 28.42 -10.08
N GLU A 11 1.40 29.59 -10.47
CA GLU A 11 -0.01 29.92 -10.65
C GLU A 11 -0.59 28.84 -11.57
N PHE A 12 -1.48 27.98 -11.04
CA PHE A 12 -2.10 26.90 -11.81
C PHE A 12 -3.02 27.56 -12.83
N ASP A 13 -2.55 27.62 -14.06
CA ASP A 13 -3.33 28.14 -15.19
C ASP A 13 -4.33 27.07 -15.65
N TYR A 14 -5.55 27.17 -15.10
CA TYR A 14 -6.64 26.25 -15.42
C TYR A 14 -6.98 26.22 -16.92
N GLU A 15 -6.96 27.34 -17.60
CA GLU A 15 -7.29 27.39 -19.03
C GLU A 15 -6.18 26.76 -19.88
N LEU A 16 -4.93 26.95 -19.50
CA LEU A 16 -3.81 26.26 -20.15
C LEU A 16 -3.88 24.74 -19.98
N GLU A 17 -4.15 24.25 -18.78
CA GLU A 17 -4.25 22.81 -18.52
C GLU A 17 -5.48 22.19 -19.20
N LYS A 18 -6.60 22.89 -19.21
CA LYS A 18 -7.78 22.50 -19.95
C LYS A 18 -7.53 22.43 -21.46
N GLN A 19 -6.80 23.41 -22.02
CA GLN A 19 -6.46 23.39 -23.44
C GLN A 19 -5.53 22.21 -23.76
N LYS A 20 -4.51 21.95 -22.95
CA LYS A 20 -3.64 20.77 -23.10
C LYS A 20 -4.44 19.45 -23.07
N PHE A 21 -5.43 19.37 -22.19
CA PHE A 21 -6.32 18.20 -22.14
C PHE A 21 -7.13 18.04 -23.42
N ILE A 22 -7.73 19.13 -23.92
CA ILE A 22 -8.52 19.13 -25.17
C ILE A 22 -7.62 18.73 -26.34
N ASP A 23 -6.43 19.32 -26.46
CA ASP A 23 -5.47 19.03 -27.52
C ASP A 23 -5.03 17.56 -27.52
N ASN A 24 -4.78 16.99 -26.33
CA ASN A 24 -4.49 15.57 -26.17
C ASN A 24 -5.68 14.67 -26.60
N MET A 25 -6.89 15.04 -26.24
CA MET A 25 -8.09 14.29 -26.61
C MET A 25 -8.33 14.33 -28.13
N ASP A 26 -8.12 15.48 -28.74
CA ASP A 26 -8.27 15.64 -30.19
C ASP A 26 -7.16 14.92 -30.95
N PHE A 27 -5.94 14.91 -30.43
CA PHE A 27 -4.85 14.10 -30.95
C PHE A 27 -5.21 12.61 -30.91
N LEU A 28 -5.70 12.09 -29.79
CA LEU A 28 -6.10 10.68 -29.66
C LEU A 28 -7.26 10.33 -30.63
N LYS A 29 -8.23 11.24 -30.83
CA LYS A 29 -9.32 11.04 -31.79
C LYS A 29 -8.86 11.08 -33.22
N SER A 30 -7.83 11.86 -33.54
CA SER A 30 -7.28 11.99 -34.89
C SER A 30 -6.46 10.76 -35.36
N MET A 31 -6.07 9.90 -34.42
CA MET A 31 -5.33 8.70 -34.72
C MET A 31 -6.14 7.73 -35.60
N SER A 32 -5.50 7.22 -36.63
CA SER A 32 -6.05 6.11 -37.41
C SER A 32 -6.17 4.84 -36.57
N VAL A 33 -6.97 3.88 -36.99
CA VAL A 33 -7.12 2.58 -36.31
C VAL A 33 -5.77 1.86 -36.16
N GLN A 34 -4.86 2.02 -37.12
CA GLN A 34 -3.52 1.45 -37.03
C GLN A 34 -2.66 2.12 -35.96
N GLU A 35 -2.68 3.45 -35.88
CA GLU A 35 -1.97 4.20 -34.85
C GLU A 35 -2.51 3.91 -33.46
N GLN A 36 -3.83 3.84 -33.28
CA GLN A 36 -4.44 3.43 -32.01
C GLN A 36 -4.01 2.01 -31.60
N THR A 37 -3.88 1.10 -32.56
CA THR A 37 -3.41 -0.27 -32.30
C THR A 37 -1.95 -0.27 -31.86
N LEU A 38 -1.10 0.52 -32.52
CA LEU A 38 0.31 0.66 -32.16
C LEU A 38 0.46 1.31 -30.76
N TYR A 39 -0.34 2.35 -30.47
CA TYR A 39 -0.33 2.99 -29.16
C TYR A 39 -0.74 2.03 -28.02
N LYS A 40 -1.76 1.19 -28.26
CA LYS A 40 -2.15 0.14 -27.30
C LYS A 40 -1.03 -0.87 -27.07
N LYS A 41 -0.38 -1.35 -28.14
CA LYS A 41 0.77 -2.27 -28.03
C LYS A 41 1.93 -1.63 -27.28
N TRP A 42 2.21 -0.36 -27.51
CA TRP A 42 3.24 0.38 -26.78
C TRP A 42 2.90 0.50 -25.29
N GLN A 43 1.63 0.75 -24.94
CA GLN A 43 1.20 0.75 -23.53
C GLN A 43 1.33 -0.62 -22.90
N GLU A 44 1.05 -1.71 -23.63
CA GLU A 44 1.24 -3.09 -23.16
C GLU A 44 2.73 -3.39 -22.93
N PHE A 45 3.60 -2.99 -23.84
CA PHE A 45 5.05 -3.12 -23.70
C PHE A 45 5.58 -2.40 -22.44
N ASN A 46 5.10 -1.21 -22.16
CA ASN A 46 5.48 -0.50 -20.92
C ASN A 46 5.00 -1.22 -19.64
N LYS A 47 3.92 -2.00 -19.70
CA LYS A 47 3.51 -2.86 -18.59
C LYS A 47 4.48 -4.02 -18.40
N ASP A 48 4.95 -4.61 -19.48
CA ASP A 48 5.93 -5.70 -19.44
C ASP A 48 7.27 -5.24 -18.88
N GLU A 49 7.72 -4.02 -19.21
CA GLU A 49 8.91 -3.41 -18.61
C GLU A 49 8.77 -3.22 -17.09
N LYS A 50 7.61 -2.77 -16.61
CA LYS A 50 7.32 -2.70 -15.18
C LYS A 50 7.36 -4.08 -14.51
N LEU A 51 6.82 -5.10 -15.16
CA LEU A 51 6.86 -6.48 -14.68
C LEU A 51 8.29 -7.01 -14.59
N MET A 52 9.11 -6.77 -15.61
CA MET A 52 10.54 -7.13 -15.61
C MET A 52 11.31 -6.43 -14.48
N SER A 53 11.01 -5.16 -14.20
CA SER A 53 11.58 -4.44 -13.05
C SER A 53 11.19 -5.08 -11.72
N GLN A 54 9.97 -5.55 -11.57
CA GLN A 54 9.53 -6.27 -10.37
C GLN A 54 10.26 -7.61 -10.21
N ILE A 55 10.42 -8.38 -11.27
CA ILE A 55 11.15 -9.65 -11.27
C ILE A 55 12.61 -9.42 -10.84
N THR A 56 13.28 -8.44 -11.41
CA THR A 56 14.66 -8.08 -11.04
C THR A 56 14.75 -7.67 -9.57
N SER A 57 13.78 -6.89 -9.07
CA SER A 57 13.73 -6.49 -7.66
C SER A 57 13.53 -7.71 -6.75
N LEU A 58 12.71 -8.67 -7.15
CA LEU A 58 12.47 -9.90 -6.40
C LEU A 58 13.75 -10.75 -6.30
N ASP A 59 14.51 -10.88 -7.38
CA ASP A 59 15.78 -11.64 -7.38
C ASP A 59 16.76 -11.05 -6.37
N VAL A 60 16.88 -9.72 -6.29
CA VAL A 60 17.76 -9.04 -5.35
C VAL A 60 17.39 -9.31 -3.89
N ILE A 61 16.09 -9.41 -3.59
CA ILE A 61 15.59 -9.55 -2.21
C ILE A 61 15.17 -10.96 -1.83
N SER A 62 15.13 -11.90 -2.78
CA SER A 62 14.55 -13.24 -2.57
C SER A 62 15.13 -14.00 -1.37
N ASN A 63 16.43 -13.83 -1.12
CA ASN A 63 17.11 -14.46 0.03
C ASN A 63 16.77 -13.81 1.38
N GLN A 64 16.16 -12.64 1.37
CA GLN A 64 15.75 -11.89 2.56
C GLN A 64 14.26 -12.13 2.91
N LEU A 65 13.50 -12.74 1.99
CA LEU A 65 12.10 -13.05 2.21
C LEU A 65 11.98 -14.36 2.99
N TRP A 66 11.00 -14.41 3.91
CA TRP A 66 10.65 -15.65 4.58
C TRP A 66 10.04 -16.63 3.59
N LYS A 67 10.48 -17.85 3.64
CA LYS A 67 9.91 -18.98 2.89
C LYS A 67 10.14 -20.26 3.69
N PRO A 68 9.24 -21.26 3.56
CA PRO A 68 9.46 -22.54 4.19
C PRO A 68 10.73 -23.20 3.65
N THR A 69 11.36 -24.00 4.48
CA THR A 69 12.57 -24.77 4.11
C THR A 69 12.26 -25.75 2.98
N ASP A 70 11.14 -26.44 3.08
CA ASP A 70 10.62 -27.31 2.02
C ASP A 70 9.11 -27.10 1.86
N ILE A 71 8.71 -26.40 0.80
CA ILE A 71 7.30 -26.10 0.51
C ILE A 71 6.45 -27.36 0.23
N ASN A 72 7.08 -28.48 -0.13
CA ASN A 72 6.37 -29.74 -0.38
C ASN A 72 6.15 -30.54 0.92
N ASN A 73 6.86 -30.22 1.99
CA ASN A 73 6.67 -30.81 3.31
C ASN A 73 5.72 -29.95 4.15
N LEU A 74 4.43 -30.30 4.09
CA LEU A 74 3.38 -29.54 4.76
C LEU A 74 3.54 -29.55 6.30
N GLU A 75 3.92 -30.66 6.89
CA GLU A 75 4.07 -30.78 8.35
C GLU A 75 5.20 -29.89 8.85
N GLN A 76 6.34 -29.92 8.18
CA GLN A 76 7.47 -29.04 8.49
C GLN A 76 7.10 -27.56 8.29
N THR A 77 6.41 -27.24 7.20
CA THR A 77 5.94 -25.86 6.93
C THR A 77 5.01 -25.35 8.02
N ILE A 78 4.06 -26.18 8.48
CA ILE A 78 3.15 -25.83 9.59
C ILE A 78 3.94 -25.58 10.87
N GLN A 79 4.94 -26.42 11.17
CA GLN A 79 5.79 -26.24 12.34
C GLN A 79 6.58 -24.93 12.25
N GLU A 80 7.21 -24.64 11.11
CA GLU A 80 7.95 -23.39 10.88
C GLU A 80 7.06 -22.16 11.01
N ILE A 81 5.78 -22.22 10.58
CA ILE A 81 4.81 -21.16 10.77
C ILE A 81 4.43 -20.99 12.24
N ASN A 82 4.24 -22.08 12.98
CA ASN A 82 3.90 -22.04 14.40
C ASN A 82 5.04 -21.49 15.26
N ASP A 83 6.28 -21.75 14.87
CA ASP A 83 7.47 -21.28 15.57
C ASP A 83 7.87 -19.84 15.22
N MET A 84 7.16 -19.23 14.26
CA MET A 84 7.41 -17.87 13.81
C MET A 84 7.05 -16.84 14.89
N GLU A 85 7.93 -15.87 15.12
CA GLU A 85 7.70 -14.71 16.00
C GLU A 85 7.61 -13.41 15.19
N PRO A 86 6.42 -13.04 14.67
CA PRO A 86 6.27 -11.84 13.87
C PRO A 86 6.49 -10.56 14.69
N ILE A 87 7.36 -9.69 14.20
CA ILE A 87 7.61 -8.36 14.77
C ILE A 87 7.41 -7.27 13.71
N VAL A 88 7.04 -6.07 14.18
CA VAL A 88 6.91 -4.89 13.33
C VAL A 88 8.01 -3.92 13.67
N GLU A 89 8.80 -3.52 12.67
CA GLU A 89 9.91 -2.60 12.81
C GLU A 89 9.68 -1.34 11.98
N TYR A 90 9.79 -0.17 12.61
CA TYR A 90 9.79 1.11 11.92
C TYR A 90 11.02 1.25 11.03
N THR A 91 10.85 1.86 9.85
CA THR A 91 11.97 2.13 8.95
C THR A 91 11.91 3.52 8.33
N GLN A 92 13.10 4.13 8.17
CA GLN A 92 13.34 5.33 7.37
C GLN A 92 14.05 4.99 6.05
N ASP A 93 14.46 3.75 5.85
CA ASP A 93 15.07 3.29 4.60
C ASP A 93 13.99 3.13 3.52
N ASN A 94 13.67 4.26 2.90
CA ASN A 94 12.68 4.32 1.83
C ASN A 94 13.09 3.51 0.60
N ALA A 95 14.38 3.43 0.30
CA ALA A 95 14.88 2.70 -0.87
C ALA A 95 14.64 1.21 -0.72
N LYS A 96 15.05 0.63 0.40
CA LYS A 96 14.87 -0.79 0.69
C LYS A 96 13.40 -1.16 0.85
N TRP A 97 12.61 -0.31 1.54
CA TRP A 97 11.17 -0.55 1.68
C TRP A 97 10.47 -0.57 0.33
N THR A 98 10.81 0.37 -0.56
CA THR A 98 10.24 0.45 -1.90
C THR A 98 10.64 -0.77 -2.74
N LEU A 99 11.91 -1.19 -2.67
CA LEU A 99 12.40 -2.37 -3.35
C LEU A 99 11.64 -3.64 -2.91
N LEU A 100 11.49 -3.85 -1.60
CA LEU A 100 10.69 -4.96 -1.05
C LEU A 100 9.25 -4.91 -1.57
N ARG A 101 8.61 -3.75 -1.47
CA ARG A 101 7.24 -3.58 -1.93
C ARG A 101 7.08 -3.86 -3.42
N GLN A 102 7.97 -3.35 -4.26
CA GLN A 102 7.94 -3.57 -5.72
C GLN A 102 8.13 -5.05 -6.08
N GLY A 103 9.01 -5.74 -5.38
CA GLY A 103 9.27 -7.15 -5.64
C GLY A 103 8.14 -8.10 -5.25
N ILE A 104 7.28 -7.73 -4.29
CA ILE A 104 6.23 -8.61 -3.75
C ILE A 104 4.80 -8.17 -4.08
N SER A 105 4.59 -6.98 -4.58
CA SER A 105 3.26 -6.44 -4.90
C SER A 105 2.99 -6.37 -6.38
N SER A 106 1.85 -6.88 -6.80
CA SER A 106 1.33 -6.71 -8.17
C SER A 106 0.70 -5.34 -8.43
N MET A 107 0.51 -4.53 -7.38
CA MET A 107 -0.12 -3.22 -7.50
C MET A 107 0.92 -2.11 -7.66
N GLU A 108 0.60 -1.15 -8.51
CA GLU A 108 1.38 0.09 -8.61
C GLU A 108 1.37 0.85 -7.28
N PHE A 109 2.50 1.43 -6.92
CA PHE A 109 2.60 2.30 -5.75
C PHE A 109 2.36 3.74 -6.16
N VAL A 110 1.31 4.31 -5.62
CA VAL A 110 1.04 5.74 -5.70
C VAL A 110 1.34 6.34 -4.34
N ALA A 111 2.23 7.33 -4.30
CA ALA A 111 2.53 8.03 -3.06
C ALA A 111 1.30 8.82 -2.60
N ASN A 112 0.84 8.58 -1.38
CA ASN A 112 -0.20 9.40 -0.77
C ASN A 112 0.40 10.72 -0.25
N PRO A 113 -0.24 11.85 -0.52
CA PRO A 113 0.13 13.10 0.14
C PRO A 113 -0.16 13.00 1.65
N GLY A 114 0.63 13.71 2.45
CA GLY A 114 0.44 13.80 3.88
C GLY A 114 1.30 12.84 4.70
N ARG A 115 0.75 12.37 5.81
CA ARG A 115 1.47 11.48 6.74
C ARG A 115 1.76 10.15 6.10
N ASN A 116 2.97 9.63 6.28
CA ASN A 116 3.37 8.31 5.80
C ASN A 116 4.41 7.73 6.75
N ILE A 117 4.11 6.57 7.32
CA ILE A 117 5.03 5.82 8.16
C ILE A 117 5.15 4.41 7.59
N LYS A 118 6.37 3.97 7.40
CA LYS A 118 6.70 2.68 6.81
C LYS A 118 7.25 1.72 7.84
N PHE A 119 6.84 0.47 7.73
CA PHE A 119 7.27 -0.61 8.61
C PHE A 119 7.64 -1.84 7.80
N TYR A 120 8.60 -2.59 8.31
CA TYR A 120 8.83 -3.99 7.95
C TYR A 120 8.08 -4.89 8.91
N VAL A 121 7.54 -5.97 8.38
CA VAL A 121 7.10 -7.12 9.18
C VAL A 121 8.14 -8.21 9.00
N LYS A 122 8.72 -8.68 10.08
CA LYS A 122 9.78 -9.69 10.08
C LYS A 122 9.47 -10.82 11.03
N ASP A 123 10.01 -11.97 10.75
CA ASP A 123 10.14 -13.02 11.73
C ASP A 123 11.40 -12.78 12.57
N LYS A 124 11.24 -12.66 13.87
CA LYS A 124 12.33 -12.39 14.81
C LYS A 124 13.35 -13.53 14.85
N VAL A 125 12.90 -14.76 14.66
CA VAL A 125 13.76 -15.98 14.74
C VAL A 125 14.68 -16.05 13.53
N SER A 126 14.15 -15.97 12.33
CA SER A 126 14.92 -16.08 11.09
C SER A 126 15.47 -14.74 10.58
N ASN A 127 14.99 -13.62 11.11
CA ASN A 127 15.25 -12.26 10.65
C ASN A 127 14.89 -12.04 9.17
N LYS A 128 13.92 -12.82 8.65
CA LYS A 128 13.40 -12.71 7.28
C LYS A 128 12.16 -11.83 7.22
N TYR A 129 11.95 -11.20 6.08
CA TYR A 129 10.76 -10.37 5.86
C TYR A 129 9.53 -11.23 5.64
N LEU A 130 8.46 -10.90 6.38
CA LEU A 130 7.12 -11.48 6.26
C LEU A 130 6.17 -10.57 5.48
N GLY A 131 6.48 -9.28 5.43
CA GLY A 131 5.66 -8.29 4.75
C GLY A 131 6.14 -6.86 4.93
N VAL A 132 5.39 -5.95 4.34
CA VAL A 132 5.58 -4.50 4.48
C VAL A 132 4.25 -3.82 4.80
N ILE A 133 4.31 -2.79 5.64
CA ILE A 133 3.17 -1.95 5.98
C ILE A 133 3.53 -0.49 5.73
N CYS A 134 2.59 0.26 5.17
CA CYS A 134 2.65 1.72 5.13
C CYS A 134 1.32 2.28 5.65
N MET A 135 1.40 3.10 6.68
CA MET A 135 0.27 3.81 7.26
C MET A 135 0.33 5.27 6.84
N GLY A 136 -0.76 5.78 6.29
CA GLY A 136 -0.86 7.14 5.80
C GLY A 136 -2.01 7.93 6.43
N SER A 137 -2.12 9.22 6.08
CA SER A 137 -3.30 10.02 6.43
C SER A 137 -4.56 9.35 5.94
N ASP A 138 -5.57 9.25 6.79
CA ASP A 138 -6.84 8.62 6.41
C ASP A 138 -7.61 9.47 5.39
N VAL A 139 -8.45 8.82 4.60
CA VAL A 139 -9.26 9.49 3.58
C VAL A 139 -10.35 10.34 4.23
N THR A 140 -10.55 11.55 3.70
CA THR A 140 -11.49 12.52 4.27
C THR A 140 -12.95 12.04 4.21
N SER A 141 -13.28 11.22 3.21
CA SER A 141 -14.65 10.73 3.02
C SER A 141 -14.61 9.24 2.67
N LEU A 142 -15.13 8.44 3.58
CA LEU A 142 -15.32 7.01 3.41
C LEU A 142 -16.68 6.63 4.02
N GLY A 143 -17.70 6.49 3.16
CA GLY A 143 -19.10 6.34 3.57
C GLY A 143 -19.32 5.24 4.61
N SER A 144 -18.83 4.03 4.36
CA SER A 144 -18.99 2.89 5.27
C SER A 144 -18.36 3.11 6.65
N ARG A 145 -17.18 3.72 6.71
CA ARG A 145 -16.52 4.09 7.96
C ARG A 145 -17.32 5.18 8.70
N ASP A 146 -17.65 6.25 7.97
CA ASP A 146 -18.30 7.43 8.54
C ASP A 146 -19.68 7.05 9.11
N GLU A 147 -20.45 6.23 8.40
CA GLU A 147 -21.74 5.69 8.85
C GLU A 147 -21.58 4.78 10.07
N TYR A 148 -20.64 3.84 10.05
CA TYR A 148 -20.39 2.91 11.16
C TYR A 148 -20.01 3.64 12.46
N ILE A 149 -19.16 4.69 12.36
CA ILE A 149 -18.71 5.47 13.52
C ILE A 149 -19.74 6.56 13.91
N GLY A 150 -20.66 6.91 13.01
CA GLY A 150 -21.56 8.05 13.19
C GLY A 150 -20.87 9.41 12.97
N TRP A 151 -19.91 9.47 12.06
CA TRP A 151 -19.19 10.71 11.77
C TRP A 151 -19.93 11.58 10.77
N THR A 152 -20.09 12.87 11.13
CA THR A 152 -20.43 13.94 10.20
C THR A 152 -19.16 14.59 9.65
N ARG A 153 -19.29 15.35 8.55
CA ARG A 153 -18.17 16.11 8.00
C ARG A 153 -17.57 17.08 9.03
N ASP A 154 -18.42 17.71 9.82
CA ASP A 154 -17.99 18.72 10.80
C ASP A 154 -17.17 18.07 11.92
N ASN A 155 -17.68 17.03 12.55
CA ASN A 155 -16.99 16.43 13.69
C ASN A 155 -15.68 15.70 13.29
N LYS A 156 -15.61 15.12 12.11
CA LYS A 156 -14.37 14.44 11.69
C LYS A 156 -13.26 15.41 11.26
N CYS A 157 -13.62 16.54 10.61
CA CYS A 157 -12.63 17.48 10.07
C CYS A 157 -12.36 18.65 11.04
N LYS A 158 -13.40 19.35 11.53
CA LYS A 158 -13.24 20.52 12.41
C LYS A 158 -12.74 20.13 13.80
N ASP A 159 -13.26 19.02 14.34
CA ASP A 159 -12.86 18.54 15.67
C ASP A 159 -11.55 17.72 15.62
N GLY A 160 -10.94 17.58 14.44
CA GLY A 160 -9.66 16.88 14.28
C GLY A 160 -9.73 15.35 14.46
N LYS A 161 -10.92 14.75 14.56
CA LYS A 161 -11.07 13.31 14.83
C LYS A 161 -10.42 12.42 13.77
N LEU A 162 -10.38 12.91 12.51
CA LEU A 162 -9.74 12.19 11.41
C LEU A 162 -8.22 12.00 11.63
N ASN A 163 -7.57 12.85 12.42
CA ASN A 163 -6.15 12.74 12.74
C ASN A 163 -5.83 11.51 13.61
N HIS A 164 -6.84 10.97 14.30
CA HIS A 164 -6.73 9.80 15.15
C HIS A 164 -6.97 8.49 14.38
N THR A 165 -7.16 8.54 13.07
CA THR A 165 -7.25 7.39 12.20
C THR A 165 -6.20 7.44 11.09
N ALA A 166 -5.86 6.28 10.56
CA ALA A 166 -4.91 6.14 9.46
C ALA A 166 -5.44 5.17 8.40
N ILE A 167 -4.99 5.32 7.17
CA ILE A 167 -5.22 4.34 6.12
C ILE A 167 -3.96 3.49 5.91
N GLY A 168 -4.14 2.18 5.85
CA GLY A 168 -3.13 1.26 5.37
C GLY A 168 -3.02 1.33 3.86
N THR A 169 -2.05 2.12 3.36
CA THR A 169 -1.82 2.32 1.92
C THR A 169 -1.06 1.17 1.29
N SER A 170 -0.33 0.42 2.07
CA SER A 170 0.30 -0.85 1.69
C SER A 170 0.28 -1.78 2.89
N ILE A 171 -0.36 -2.92 2.73
CA ILE A 171 -0.40 -4.03 3.70
C ILE A 171 -0.19 -5.29 2.88
N ILE A 172 1.06 -5.72 2.75
CA ILE A 172 1.44 -6.71 1.77
C ILE A 172 2.33 -7.76 2.43
N ALA A 173 1.89 -9.03 2.36
CA ALA A 173 2.69 -10.16 2.80
C ALA A 173 3.67 -10.60 1.71
N THR A 174 4.83 -11.13 2.11
CA THR A 174 5.80 -11.72 1.19
C THR A 174 5.27 -13.01 0.58
N GLN A 175 5.74 -13.32 -0.63
CA GLN A 175 5.48 -14.60 -1.28
C GLN A 175 6.53 -15.63 -0.85
N PRO A 176 6.19 -16.89 -0.65
CA PRO A 176 4.87 -17.53 -0.84
C PRO A 176 3.87 -17.30 0.30
N LEU A 177 4.30 -16.65 1.41
CA LEU A 177 3.44 -16.44 2.58
C LEU A 177 2.08 -15.79 2.24
N GLY A 178 2.07 -14.81 1.33
CA GLY A 178 0.86 -14.10 0.92
C GLY A 178 -0.14 -14.94 0.13
N TYR A 179 0.33 -15.87 -0.70
CA TYR A 179 -0.53 -16.66 -1.59
C TYR A 179 -0.84 -18.05 -1.06
N ASN A 180 0.14 -18.71 -0.48
CA ASN A 180 0.01 -20.13 -0.11
C ASN A 180 -0.36 -20.31 1.36
N PHE A 181 -0.11 -19.30 2.20
CA PHE A 181 -0.38 -19.32 3.64
C PHE A 181 -1.11 -18.04 4.04
N LEU A 182 -1.67 -17.99 5.24
CA LEU A 182 -2.49 -16.88 5.72
C LEU A 182 -1.71 -15.58 6.06
N GLY A 183 -0.59 -15.34 5.36
CA GLY A 183 0.29 -14.20 5.60
C GLY A 183 -0.38 -12.83 5.43
N GLY A 184 -1.31 -12.71 4.50
CA GLY A 184 -2.09 -11.48 4.31
C GLY A 184 -2.90 -11.11 5.54
N LYS A 185 -3.54 -12.09 6.20
CA LYS A 185 -4.28 -11.88 7.47
C LYS A 185 -3.34 -11.53 8.62
N LEU A 186 -2.18 -12.18 8.70
CA LEU A 186 -1.15 -11.88 9.70
C LEU A 186 -0.70 -10.42 9.59
N VAL A 187 -0.25 -10.00 8.41
CA VAL A 187 0.23 -8.64 8.18
C VAL A 187 -0.87 -7.61 8.43
N SER A 188 -2.12 -7.90 8.03
CA SER A 188 -3.27 -7.03 8.32
C SER A 188 -3.57 -6.92 9.81
N ALA A 189 -3.49 -8.01 10.57
CA ALA A 189 -3.71 -7.99 12.01
C ALA A 189 -2.64 -7.16 12.74
N LEU A 190 -1.41 -7.21 12.26
CA LEU A 190 -0.29 -6.46 12.84
C LEU A 190 -0.40 -4.93 12.65
N VAL A 191 -1.27 -4.45 11.78
CA VAL A 191 -1.56 -3.00 11.63
C VAL A 191 -2.05 -2.37 12.93
N THR A 192 -2.67 -3.15 13.81
CA THR A 192 -3.20 -2.66 15.10
C THR A 192 -2.24 -2.83 16.27
N CYS A 193 -0.99 -3.28 16.04
CA CYS A 193 -0.01 -3.50 17.10
C CYS A 193 0.43 -2.21 17.78
N SER A 194 0.96 -2.33 19.00
CA SER A 194 1.45 -1.20 19.77
C SER A 194 2.56 -0.42 19.07
N THR A 195 3.48 -1.11 18.40
CA THR A 195 4.61 -0.48 17.68
C THR A 195 4.13 0.56 16.67
N ILE A 196 3.06 0.28 15.94
CA ILE A 196 2.49 1.23 14.96
C ILE A 196 1.82 2.40 15.67
N ARG A 197 1.02 2.14 16.72
CA ARG A 197 0.36 3.18 17.50
C ARG A 197 1.35 4.10 18.20
N ASP A 198 2.35 3.52 18.84
CA ASP A 198 3.36 4.26 19.57
C ASP A 198 4.19 5.13 18.64
N LYS A 199 4.55 4.59 17.45
CA LYS A 199 5.27 5.36 16.42
C LYS A 199 4.42 6.48 15.83
N TRP A 200 3.12 6.26 15.65
CA TRP A 200 2.18 7.31 15.22
C TRP A 200 2.12 8.44 16.26
N GLN A 201 1.97 8.08 17.54
CA GLN A 201 1.97 9.04 18.64
C GLN A 201 3.29 9.83 18.73
N GLU A 202 4.42 9.15 18.58
CA GLU A 202 5.75 9.79 18.61
C GLU A 202 5.91 10.81 17.48
N MET A 203 5.49 10.45 16.26
CA MET A 203 5.72 11.29 15.08
C MET A 203 4.73 12.45 14.93
N TYR A 204 3.49 12.25 15.34
CA TYR A 204 2.40 13.20 15.05
C TYR A 204 1.74 13.77 16.30
N ASN A 205 2.12 13.31 17.47
CA ASN A 205 1.51 13.66 18.76
C ASN A 205 -0.02 13.42 18.79
N GLU A 206 -0.47 12.38 18.07
CA GLU A 206 -1.87 11.99 17.91
C GLU A 206 -2.03 10.51 18.25
N THR A 207 -3.00 10.18 19.09
CA THR A 207 -3.29 8.77 19.41
C THR A 207 -4.00 8.09 18.24
N LEU A 208 -3.40 7.05 17.69
CA LEU A 208 -4.04 6.25 16.65
C LEU A 208 -5.07 5.30 17.27
N VAL A 209 -6.35 5.55 17.00
CA VAL A 209 -7.48 4.76 17.54
C VAL A 209 -8.11 3.82 16.52
N GLY A 210 -7.84 4.01 15.24
CA GLY A 210 -8.39 3.17 14.18
C GLY A 210 -7.55 3.19 12.92
N ALA A 211 -7.64 2.11 12.16
CA ALA A 211 -7.05 1.99 10.84
C ALA A 211 -8.11 1.55 9.83
N THR A 212 -8.06 2.14 8.65
CA THR A 212 -8.85 1.75 7.50
C THR A 212 -7.95 1.12 6.44
N THR A 213 -8.49 0.24 5.64
CA THR A 213 -7.80 -0.32 4.48
C THR A 213 -8.79 -0.60 3.37
N THR A 214 -8.29 -0.63 2.13
CA THR A 214 -9.06 -1.05 0.97
C THR A 214 -8.61 -2.45 0.56
N ALA A 215 -9.57 -3.36 0.42
CA ALA A 215 -9.26 -4.70 -0.09
C ALA A 215 -9.11 -4.65 -1.62
N LEU A 216 -8.10 -5.32 -2.14
CA LEU A 216 -7.89 -5.46 -3.60
C LEU A 216 -9.12 -6.08 -4.29
N TYR A 217 -9.76 -7.01 -3.62
CA TYR A 217 -10.92 -7.75 -4.12
C TYR A 217 -12.21 -7.39 -3.36
N GLY A 218 -12.32 -6.16 -2.88
CA GLY A 218 -13.44 -5.73 -2.04
C GLY A 218 -14.82 -5.97 -2.65
N CYS A 219 -14.97 -5.83 -3.96
CA CYS A 219 -16.21 -6.12 -4.66
C CYS A 219 -16.54 -7.64 -4.75
N LEU A 220 -15.56 -8.52 -4.61
CA LEU A 220 -15.74 -9.98 -4.64
C LEU A 220 -16.08 -10.54 -3.26
N LEU A 221 -15.85 -9.81 -2.18
CA LEU A 221 -16.20 -10.23 -0.82
C LEU A 221 -17.70 -10.32 -0.61
N TYR A 222 -18.51 -9.62 -1.41
CA TYR A 222 -19.97 -9.74 -1.39
C TYR A 222 -20.51 -10.98 -2.10
N THR A 223 -19.66 -11.68 -2.87
CA THR A 223 -20.05 -12.89 -3.64
C THR A 223 -19.50 -14.18 -3.05
N SER A 224 -18.63 -14.09 -2.05
CA SER A 224 -18.10 -15.26 -1.34
C SER A 224 -18.64 -15.29 0.09
N PRO A 225 -19.13 -16.45 0.57
CA PRO A 225 -19.54 -16.55 1.96
C PRO A 225 -18.37 -16.21 2.88
N SER A 226 -18.65 -15.37 3.87
CA SER A 226 -17.68 -15.06 4.91
C SER A 226 -17.36 -16.34 5.69
N PRO A 227 -16.10 -16.57 6.10
CA PRO A 227 -15.78 -17.69 7.00
C PRO A 227 -16.48 -17.62 8.37
N ARG A 228 -17.31 -16.60 8.58
CA ARG A 228 -18.09 -16.38 9.82
C ARG A 228 -19.58 -16.66 9.64
N ASP A 229 -20.03 -16.97 8.43
CA ASP A 229 -21.38 -17.45 8.11
C ASP A 229 -21.34 -19.01 8.00
#